data_7358fc3f2b26f19b67e3f0e1d3b3c50c
#
_entry.id   7358fc3f2b26f19b67e3f0e1d3b3c50c
#
_cell.length_a   1.000
_cell.length_b   1.000
_cell.length_c   1.000
_cell.angle_alpha   90.00
_cell.angle_beta   90.00
_cell.angle_gamma   90.00
#
_symmetry.space_group_name_H-M   'P 1'
#
loop_
_entity.id
_entity.type
_entity.pdbx_description
1 polymer ?
#
loop_
_entity_poly.entity_id
_entity_poly.type
_entity_poly.pdbx_seq_one_letter_code
_entity_poly.pdbx_strand_id
1 'polypeptide(L)'
;MYVTGGSEEEWMNRLADAMVPYLDASGIQYSRNTPNMTAASSIRASNAGNYDLHLALHSNASAPSNYGKTRGIIVFYYPGSSRGKRAADLMATNLKSVYPLPNRVRAEATTSIGEVRQPRAPSVFIELGYHDNEDDAAWIKNHLDEAARAIVLALTEYFGIPFLTPVPPRQGVVDVDWGYLNIRARPSTSAPVIARAYDGARLTILNQWQGWYLVSFDGAIGYANSDFVTLV
;
A
#
# COMPACT_ATOMS: atom_id res chain seq x y z
N MET A 1 18.16 -11.53 12.03
CA MET A 1 17.21 -12.21 12.93
C MET A 1 16.80 -11.25 14.02
N TYR A 2 15.51 -11.19 14.37
CA TYR A 2 15.04 -10.36 15.47
C TYR A 2 15.60 -10.83 16.81
N VAL A 3 16.03 -9.92 17.65
CA VAL A 3 16.53 -10.25 19.02
C VAL A 3 15.42 -10.92 19.85
N THR A 4 14.15 -10.64 19.53
CA THR A 4 12.98 -11.26 20.16
C THR A 4 12.50 -12.53 19.47
N GLY A 5 13.30 -13.09 18.52
CA GLY A 5 12.99 -14.28 17.71
C GLY A 5 12.26 -13.97 16.39
N GLY A 6 12.31 -14.91 15.47
CA GLY A 6 11.80 -14.79 14.10
C GLY A 6 12.80 -14.17 13.11
N SER A 7 12.47 -14.22 11.83
CA SER A 7 13.28 -13.63 10.76
C SER A 7 12.67 -12.31 10.26
N GLU A 8 13.47 -11.49 9.58
CA GLU A 8 12.97 -10.31 8.88
C GLU A 8 11.91 -10.70 7.85
N GLU A 9 12.20 -11.70 7.04
CA GLU A 9 11.26 -12.22 6.05
C GLU A 9 9.91 -12.60 6.67
N GLU A 10 9.90 -13.32 7.80
CA GLU A 10 8.68 -13.70 8.49
C GLU A 10 7.84 -12.47 8.89
N TRP A 11 8.46 -11.49 9.55
CA TRP A 11 7.74 -10.33 10.08
C TRP A 11 7.31 -9.37 8.99
N MET A 12 8.11 -9.20 7.92
CA MET A 12 7.71 -8.36 6.78
C MET A 12 6.63 -9.02 5.92
N ASN A 13 6.60 -10.35 5.82
CA ASN A 13 5.47 -11.06 5.22
C ASN A 13 4.18 -10.88 6.02
N ARG A 14 4.24 -10.97 7.37
CA ARG A 14 3.08 -10.70 8.24
C ARG A 14 2.61 -9.24 8.13
N LEU A 15 3.52 -8.28 8.01
CA LEU A 15 3.16 -6.90 7.73
C LEU A 15 2.42 -6.76 6.40
N ALA A 16 2.96 -7.38 5.35
CA ALA A 16 2.33 -7.38 4.04
C ALA A 16 0.94 -8.07 4.06
N ASP A 17 0.78 -9.16 4.84
CA ASP A 17 -0.52 -9.82 5.06
C ASP A 17 -1.51 -8.88 5.77
N ALA A 18 -1.06 -8.13 6.78
CA ALA A 18 -1.89 -7.15 7.49
C ALA A 18 -2.31 -5.97 6.60
N MET A 19 -1.53 -5.64 5.56
CA MET A 19 -1.88 -4.59 4.58
C MET A 19 -3.00 -5.02 3.64
N VAL A 20 -3.08 -6.30 3.27
CA VAL A 20 -3.99 -6.82 2.24
C VAL A 20 -5.45 -6.40 2.45
N PRO A 21 -6.07 -6.58 3.62
CA PRO A 21 -7.46 -6.20 3.82
C PRO A 21 -7.73 -4.70 3.55
N TYR A 22 -6.79 -3.82 3.89
CA TYR A 22 -6.92 -2.37 3.67
C TYR A 22 -6.65 -1.98 2.21
N LEU A 23 -5.72 -2.67 1.52
CA LEU A 23 -5.48 -2.50 0.08
C LEU A 23 -6.76 -2.85 -0.71
N ASP A 24 -7.32 -4.03 -0.44
CA ASP A 24 -8.55 -4.50 -1.09
C ASP A 24 -9.72 -3.57 -0.80
N ALA A 25 -9.91 -3.18 0.48
CA ALA A 25 -10.98 -2.29 0.88
C ALA A 25 -10.89 -0.90 0.23
N SER A 26 -9.68 -0.43 -0.09
CA SER A 26 -9.42 0.86 -0.74
C SER A 26 -9.30 0.75 -2.27
N GLY A 27 -9.39 -0.45 -2.84
CA GLY A 27 -9.32 -0.69 -4.29
C GLY A 27 -7.92 -0.60 -4.87
N ILE A 28 -6.88 -0.75 -4.05
CA ILE A 28 -5.49 -0.79 -4.52
C ILE A 28 -5.17 -2.20 -4.99
N GLN A 29 -4.92 -2.36 -6.29
CA GLN A 29 -4.45 -3.62 -6.86
C GLN A 29 -2.95 -3.80 -6.60
N TYR A 30 -2.54 -5.00 -6.28
CA TYR A 30 -1.15 -5.31 -5.94
C TYR A 30 -0.71 -6.68 -6.45
N SER A 31 0.61 -6.83 -6.57
CA SER A 31 1.27 -8.12 -6.72
C SER A 31 2.36 -8.24 -5.66
N ARG A 32 2.59 -9.46 -5.17
CA ARG A 32 3.62 -9.72 -4.16
C ARG A 32 4.69 -10.64 -4.73
N ASN A 33 5.92 -10.45 -4.25
CA ASN A 33 6.97 -11.46 -4.43
C ASN A 33 6.63 -12.73 -3.65
N THR A 34 7.21 -13.85 -4.08
CA THR A 34 7.11 -15.14 -3.36
C THR A 34 8.33 -15.33 -2.45
N PRO A 35 8.24 -16.16 -1.39
CA PRO A 35 9.36 -16.40 -0.46
C PRO A 35 10.68 -16.84 -1.11
N ASN A 36 10.62 -17.48 -2.28
CA ASN A 36 11.81 -17.95 -3.00
C ASN A 36 12.47 -16.86 -3.89
N MET A 37 11.91 -15.67 -3.93
CA MET A 37 12.45 -14.58 -4.73
C MET A 37 13.55 -13.83 -3.99
N THR A 38 14.63 -13.53 -4.70
CA THR A 38 15.65 -12.59 -4.26
C THR A 38 15.28 -11.17 -4.61
N ALA A 39 15.92 -10.16 -4.00
CA ALA A 39 15.75 -8.75 -4.38
C ALA A 39 15.89 -8.53 -5.89
N ALA A 40 16.89 -9.18 -6.53
CA ALA A 40 17.09 -9.07 -7.97
C ALA A 40 15.93 -9.67 -8.79
N SER A 41 15.34 -10.80 -8.36
CA SER A 41 14.18 -11.38 -9.06
C SER A 41 12.91 -10.61 -8.79
N SER A 42 12.71 -10.02 -7.60
CA SER A 42 11.60 -9.12 -7.28
C SER A 42 11.64 -7.86 -8.13
N ILE A 43 12.81 -7.25 -8.31
CA ILE A 43 13.03 -6.12 -9.22
C ILE A 43 12.68 -6.50 -10.66
N ARG A 44 13.13 -7.67 -11.14
CA ARG A 44 12.78 -8.12 -12.51
C ARG A 44 11.28 -8.34 -12.68
N ALA A 45 10.61 -8.98 -11.72
CA ALA A 45 9.17 -9.17 -11.75
C ALA A 45 8.41 -7.84 -11.75
N SER A 46 8.82 -6.89 -10.90
CA SER A 46 8.30 -5.52 -10.89
C SER A 46 8.48 -4.84 -12.24
N ASN A 47 9.66 -4.97 -12.86
CA ASN A 47 9.96 -4.34 -14.15
C ASN A 47 9.27 -5.03 -15.35
N ALA A 48 8.83 -6.27 -15.21
CA ALA A 48 8.04 -6.97 -16.22
C ALA A 48 6.56 -6.55 -16.22
N GLY A 49 6.05 -6.05 -15.09
CA GLY A 49 4.70 -5.51 -14.95
C GLY A 49 4.63 -4.01 -15.26
N ASN A 50 3.42 -3.49 -15.20
CA ASN A 50 3.14 -2.06 -15.34
C ASN A 50 2.56 -1.54 -14.02
N TYR A 51 3.44 -1.21 -13.08
CA TYR A 51 3.09 -0.78 -11.73
C TYR A 51 3.29 0.73 -11.55
N ASP A 52 2.40 1.36 -10.78
CA ASP A 52 2.47 2.78 -10.44
C ASP A 52 3.42 3.07 -9.28
N LEU A 53 3.72 2.06 -8.46
CA LEU A 53 4.66 2.13 -7.34
C LEU A 53 5.29 0.74 -7.08
N HIS A 54 6.58 0.72 -6.75
CA HIS A 54 7.28 -0.42 -6.16
C HIS A 54 7.52 -0.13 -4.68
N LEU A 55 7.04 -1.03 -3.81
CA LEU A 55 7.19 -0.93 -2.36
C LEU A 55 7.95 -2.13 -1.83
N ALA A 56 9.09 -1.90 -1.22
CA ALA A 56 9.86 -2.91 -0.51
C ALA A 56 9.71 -2.73 1.01
N LEU A 57 9.44 -3.82 1.72
CA LEU A 57 9.24 -3.85 3.16
C LEU A 57 10.41 -4.59 3.81
N HIS A 58 11.14 -3.90 4.67
CA HIS A 58 12.32 -4.38 5.37
C HIS A 58 12.34 -3.94 6.83
N SER A 59 13.25 -4.52 7.60
CA SER A 59 13.64 -4.05 8.92
C SER A 59 15.15 -3.97 9.02
N ASN A 60 15.64 -2.89 9.57
CA ASN A 60 17.05 -2.54 9.61
C ASN A 60 17.85 -3.35 10.65
N ALA A 61 19.16 -3.41 10.47
CA ALA A 61 20.11 -3.89 11.44
C ALA A 61 21.23 -2.86 11.65
N SER A 62 21.64 -2.68 12.90
CA SER A 62 22.75 -1.78 13.22
C SER A 62 24.09 -2.38 12.80
N ALA A 63 25.07 -1.51 12.50
CA ALA A 63 26.45 -1.92 12.40
C ALA A 63 26.93 -2.57 13.74
N PRO A 64 27.89 -3.51 13.73
CA PRO A 64 28.31 -4.24 14.93
C PRO A 64 28.64 -3.36 16.15
N SER A 65 29.23 -2.19 15.94
CA SER A 65 29.54 -1.23 17.02
C SER A 65 28.30 -0.59 17.68
N ASN A 66 27.16 -0.62 17.02
CA ASN A 66 25.90 -0.03 17.45
C ASN A 66 24.79 -1.06 17.67
N TYR A 67 25.13 -2.35 17.67
CA TYR A 67 24.17 -3.43 17.86
C TYR A 67 23.28 -3.17 19.08
N GLY A 68 21.98 -3.28 18.91
CA GLY A 68 20.96 -3.07 19.94
C GLY A 68 20.75 -1.61 20.38
N LYS A 69 21.48 -0.63 19.84
CA LYS A 69 21.43 0.78 20.30
C LYS A 69 20.64 1.70 19.36
N THR A 70 20.54 1.34 18.08
CA THR A 70 19.88 2.18 17.08
C THR A 70 18.38 1.87 17.03
N ARG A 71 17.57 2.90 16.84
CA ARG A 71 16.11 2.81 16.70
C ARG A 71 15.62 3.78 15.64
N GLY A 72 14.47 3.49 15.04
CA GLY A 72 13.79 4.41 14.15
C GLY A 72 13.39 3.79 12.83
N ILE A 73 12.56 4.50 12.08
CA ILE A 73 12.06 4.11 10.76
C ILE A 73 12.71 4.99 9.71
N ILE A 74 13.20 4.38 8.64
CA ILE A 74 13.76 5.10 7.48
C ILE A 74 12.99 4.67 6.25
N VAL A 75 12.49 5.64 5.49
CA VAL A 75 11.79 5.40 4.23
C VAL A 75 12.67 5.92 3.11
N PHE A 76 13.33 5.01 2.41
CA PHE A 76 14.27 5.35 1.34
C PHE A 76 13.58 5.56 0.00
N TYR A 77 14.10 6.51 -0.78
CA TYR A 77 13.69 6.78 -2.16
C TYR A 77 14.89 7.13 -3.05
N TYR A 78 14.73 7.01 -4.36
CA TYR A 78 15.77 7.43 -5.31
C TYR A 78 15.77 8.95 -5.49
N PRO A 79 16.93 9.64 -5.33
CA PRO A 79 17.00 11.12 -5.35
C PRO A 79 16.51 11.76 -6.65
N GLY A 80 16.58 11.04 -7.78
CA GLY A 80 16.06 11.50 -9.08
C GLY A 80 14.55 11.31 -9.27
N SER A 81 13.84 10.69 -8.31
CA SER A 81 12.41 10.37 -8.42
C SER A 81 11.55 11.29 -7.55
N SER A 82 10.92 12.30 -8.15
CA SER A 82 9.97 13.16 -7.43
C SER A 82 8.75 12.41 -6.92
N ARG A 83 8.26 11.42 -7.70
CA ARG A 83 7.15 10.55 -7.29
C ARG A 83 7.55 9.61 -6.16
N GLY A 84 8.76 9.01 -6.23
CA GLY A 84 9.28 8.19 -5.14
C GLY A 84 9.47 9.00 -3.86
N LYS A 85 10.02 10.22 -3.95
CA LYS A 85 10.13 11.15 -2.82
C LYS A 85 8.77 11.45 -2.18
N ARG A 86 7.77 11.80 -2.99
CA ARG A 86 6.41 12.06 -2.50
C ARG A 86 5.83 10.86 -1.76
N ALA A 87 5.97 9.65 -2.30
CA ALA A 87 5.50 8.43 -1.64
C ALA A 87 6.24 8.19 -0.31
N ALA A 88 7.57 8.37 -0.29
CA ALA A 88 8.38 8.22 0.93
C ALA A 88 8.02 9.25 2.01
N ASP A 89 7.80 10.51 1.64
CA ASP A 89 7.37 11.56 2.57
C ASP A 89 6.01 11.25 3.20
N LEU A 90 5.04 10.79 2.41
CA LEU A 90 3.71 10.37 2.90
C LEU A 90 3.82 9.18 3.86
N MET A 91 4.59 8.15 3.50
CA MET A 91 4.80 6.98 4.37
C MET A 91 5.50 7.36 5.68
N ALA A 92 6.56 8.18 5.62
CA ALA A 92 7.22 8.66 6.83
C ALA A 92 6.26 9.50 7.70
N THR A 93 5.43 10.34 7.11
CA THR A 93 4.44 11.16 7.83
C THR A 93 3.42 10.29 8.56
N ASN A 94 2.86 9.30 7.88
CA ASN A 94 1.84 8.42 8.47
C ASN A 94 2.47 7.47 9.53
N LEU A 95 3.67 6.94 9.29
CA LEU A 95 4.39 6.11 10.26
C LEU A 95 4.79 6.88 11.53
N LYS A 96 5.03 8.19 11.46
CA LYS A 96 5.25 9.03 12.65
C LYS A 96 4.09 9.02 13.63
N SER A 97 2.86 8.84 13.16
CA SER A 97 1.66 8.85 14.00
C SER A 97 1.51 7.60 14.86
N VAL A 98 2.15 6.51 14.48
CA VAL A 98 2.02 5.19 15.13
C VAL A 98 3.32 4.72 15.80
N TYR A 99 4.48 5.23 15.38
CA TYR A 99 5.76 4.83 15.97
C TYR A 99 6.07 5.62 17.25
N PRO A 100 6.55 4.98 18.34
CA PRO A 100 6.72 5.61 19.64
C PRO A 100 7.78 6.73 19.69
N LEU A 101 8.66 6.79 18.69
CA LEU A 101 9.71 7.82 18.59
C LEU A 101 9.56 8.60 17.27
N PRO A 102 8.52 9.45 17.09
CA PRO A 102 8.20 10.10 15.82
C PRO A 102 9.36 10.92 15.25
N ASN A 103 10.22 11.50 16.09
CA ASN A 103 11.41 12.23 15.68
C ASN A 103 12.51 11.34 15.08
N ARG A 104 12.37 10.01 15.19
CA ARG A 104 13.27 9.02 14.57
C ARG A 104 12.68 8.38 13.32
N VAL A 105 11.59 8.93 12.79
CA VAL A 105 11.00 8.51 11.51
C VAL A 105 11.30 9.56 10.45
N ARG A 106 11.89 9.15 9.32
CA ARG A 106 12.27 10.07 8.24
C ARG A 106 12.23 9.43 6.86
N ALA A 107 12.05 10.26 5.85
CA ALA A 107 12.35 9.90 4.47
C ALA A 107 13.80 10.28 4.15
N GLU A 108 14.51 9.44 3.40
CA GLU A 108 15.92 9.64 3.08
C GLU A 108 16.23 9.21 1.63
N ALA A 109 17.03 10.01 0.94
CA ALA A 109 17.45 9.67 -0.43
C ALA A 109 18.62 8.69 -0.41
N THR A 110 18.58 7.67 -1.29
CA THR A 110 19.70 6.74 -1.44
C THR A 110 19.89 6.28 -2.89
N THR A 111 21.13 6.01 -3.25
CA THR A 111 21.53 5.38 -4.52
C THR A 111 22.13 3.99 -4.33
N SER A 112 22.35 3.56 -3.09
CA SER A 112 23.03 2.31 -2.76
C SER A 112 22.10 1.08 -2.78
N ILE A 113 20.78 1.28 -2.52
CA ILE A 113 19.81 0.19 -2.46
C ILE A 113 19.28 -0.15 -3.86
N GLY A 114 19.42 -1.43 -4.27
CA GLY A 114 18.98 -1.91 -5.58
C GLY A 114 17.48 -1.75 -5.81
N GLU A 115 16.65 -2.09 -4.81
CA GLU A 115 15.19 -1.99 -4.85
C GLU A 115 14.67 -0.55 -4.85
N VAL A 116 15.53 0.43 -4.57
CA VAL A 116 15.21 1.85 -4.72
C VAL A 116 15.57 2.37 -6.11
N ARG A 117 16.70 1.89 -6.66
CA ARG A 117 17.31 2.44 -7.88
C ARG A 117 16.87 1.78 -9.17
N GLN A 118 16.59 0.46 -9.14
CA GLN A 118 16.45 -0.35 -10.35
C GLN A 118 15.00 -0.58 -10.83
N PRO A 119 13.95 -0.46 -9.99
CA PRO A 119 12.58 -0.51 -10.48
C PRO A 119 12.29 0.61 -11.48
N ARG A 120 11.50 0.29 -12.54
CA ARG A 120 10.98 1.28 -13.50
C ARG A 120 9.92 2.17 -12.87
N ALA A 121 9.08 1.59 -12.01
CA ALA A 121 8.13 2.33 -11.21
C ALA A 121 8.84 3.23 -10.20
N PRO A 122 8.24 4.36 -9.79
CA PRO A 122 8.67 5.04 -8.58
C PRO A 122 8.80 4.05 -7.43
N SER A 123 9.90 4.12 -6.68
CA SER A 123 10.20 3.09 -5.69
C SER A 123 10.38 3.68 -4.30
N VAL A 124 9.90 2.95 -3.30
CA VAL A 124 10.07 3.22 -1.89
C VAL A 124 10.52 1.94 -1.19
N PHE A 125 11.46 2.08 -0.27
CA PHE A 125 12.00 1.01 0.54
C PHE A 125 11.88 1.41 2.02
N ILE A 126 11.11 0.67 2.80
CA ILE A 126 10.85 0.96 4.20
C ILE A 126 11.74 0.08 5.06
N GLU A 127 12.55 0.69 5.92
CA GLU A 127 13.18 0.07 7.08
C GLU A 127 12.31 0.32 8.31
N LEU A 128 11.46 -0.64 8.63
CA LEU A 128 10.44 -0.51 9.70
C LEU A 128 11.04 -0.79 11.08
N GLY A 129 11.98 0.04 11.53
CA GLY A 129 12.66 -0.17 12.80
C GLY A 129 13.89 -1.07 12.68
N TYR A 130 14.60 -1.25 13.80
CA TYR A 130 15.82 -2.05 13.90
C TYR A 130 15.55 -3.38 14.59
N HIS A 131 15.64 -4.49 13.86
CA HIS A 131 15.33 -5.81 14.40
C HIS A 131 16.37 -6.35 15.40
N ASP A 132 17.55 -5.72 15.49
CA ASP A 132 18.57 -5.98 16.49
C ASP A 132 18.35 -5.19 17.80
N ASN A 133 17.40 -4.26 17.84
CA ASN A 133 16.99 -3.54 19.03
C ASN A 133 15.70 -4.14 19.63
N GLU A 134 15.71 -4.42 20.94
CA GLU A 134 14.59 -5.11 21.62
C GLU A 134 13.27 -4.32 21.53
N ASP A 135 13.32 -3.01 21.74
CA ASP A 135 12.12 -2.17 21.72
C ASP A 135 11.53 -2.07 20.31
N ASP A 136 12.37 -1.89 19.28
CA ASP A 136 11.90 -1.83 17.88
C ASP A 136 11.39 -3.19 17.42
N ALA A 137 12.10 -4.28 17.74
CA ALA A 137 11.67 -5.62 17.43
C ALA A 137 10.33 -5.97 18.11
N ALA A 138 10.16 -5.58 19.37
CA ALA A 138 8.90 -5.74 20.11
C ALA A 138 7.79 -4.88 19.52
N TRP A 139 8.07 -3.62 19.17
CA TRP A 139 7.11 -2.72 18.54
C TRP A 139 6.61 -3.28 17.20
N ILE A 140 7.51 -3.69 16.31
CA ILE A 140 7.14 -4.28 15.02
C ILE A 140 6.17 -5.44 15.23
N LYS A 141 6.48 -6.36 16.15
CA LYS A 141 5.67 -7.56 16.39
C LYS A 141 4.27 -7.27 16.93
N ASN A 142 4.16 -6.25 17.78
CA ASN A 142 2.92 -5.95 18.49
C ASN A 142 2.04 -4.92 17.77
N HIS A 143 2.54 -4.23 16.71
CA HIS A 143 1.85 -3.12 16.04
C HIS A 143 1.83 -3.29 14.51
N LEU A 144 1.76 -4.55 14.03
CA LEU A 144 1.71 -4.84 12.59
C LEU A 144 0.48 -4.22 11.92
N ASP A 145 -0.69 -4.27 12.57
CA ASP A 145 -1.91 -3.70 12.01
C ASP A 145 -1.84 -2.17 11.91
N GLU A 146 -1.37 -1.50 12.96
CA GLU A 146 -1.20 -0.05 12.97
C GLU A 146 -0.19 0.41 11.91
N ALA A 147 0.93 -0.31 11.78
CA ALA A 147 1.92 -0.02 10.74
C ALA A 147 1.35 -0.26 9.34
N ALA A 148 0.62 -1.37 9.14
CA ALA A 148 -0.05 -1.68 7.87
C ALA A 148 -1.06 -0.60 7.48
N ARG A 149 -1.91 -0.17 8.41
CA ARG A 149 -2.87 0.92 8.21
C ARG A 149 -2.18 2.23 7.83
N ALA A 150 -1.12 2.60 8.55
CA ALA A 150 -0.35 3.81 8.25
C ALA A 150 0.28 3.78 6.85
N ILE A 151 0.83 2.63 6.43
CA ILE A 151 1.40 2.46 5.10
C ILE A 151 0.31 2.52 4.02
N VAL A 152 -0.83 1.83 4.21
CA VAL A 152 -1.92 1.84 3.23
C VAL A 152 -2.59 3.22 3.17
N LEU A 153 -2.73 3.94 4.29
CA LEU A 153 -3.19 5.33 4.29
C LEU A 153 -2.26 6.21 3.43
N ALA A 154 -0.94 6.08 3.59
CA ALA A 154 0.01 6.81 2.75
C ALA A 154 -0.11 6.43 1.25
N LEU A 155 -0.39 5.17 0.92
CA LEU A 155 -0.66 4.73 -0.45
C LEU A 155 -1.93 5.37 -1.01
N THR A 156 -3.01 5.42 -0.24
CA THR A 156 -4.26 6.06 -0.69
C THR A 156 -4.09 7.56 -0.91
N GLU A 157 -3.34 8.25 -0.05
CA GLU A 157 -2.95 9.66 -0.24
C GLU A 157 -2.07 9.85 -1.49
N TYR A 158 -1.16 8.91 -1.74
CA TYR A 158 -0.31 8.93 -2.94
C TYR A 158 -1.12 8.79 -4.22
N PHE A 159 -2.10 7.88 -4.26
CA PHE A 159 -2.96 7.66 -5.42
C PHE A 159 -4.14 8.64 -5.53
N GLY A 160 -4.41 9.41 -4.48
CA GLY A 160 -5.54 10.34 -4.42
C GLY A 160 -6.89 9.64 -4.40
N ILE A 161 -6.99 8.56 -3.64
CA ILE A 161 -8.20 7.77 -3.38
C ILE A 161 -8.49 7.73 -1.87
N PRO A 162 -9.72 7.45 -1.42
CA PRO A 162 -10.04 7.35 0.01
C PRO A 162 -9.40 6.12 0.64
N PHE A 163 -8.93 6.25 1.90
CA PHE A 163 -8.61 5.11 2.76
C PHE A 163 -9.91 4.51 3.29
N LEU A 164 -10.12 3.23 3.03
CA LEU A 164 -11.32 2.52 3.44
C LEU A 164 -10.96 1.29 4.29
N THR A 165 -11.77 1.03 5.31
CA THR A 165 -11.62 -0.16 6.15
C THR A 165 -12.38 -1.34 5.57
N PRO A 166 -11.93 -2.59 5.81
CA PRO A 166 -12.60 -3.78 5.30
C PRO A 166 -14.06 -3.88 5.76
N VAL A 167 -14.95 -4.17 4.81
CA VAL A 167 -16.37 -4.48 5.06
C VAL A 167 -16.76 -5.68 4.19
N PRO A 168 -17.79 -6.45 4.56
CA PRO A 168 -18.30 -7.53 3.72
C PRO A 168 -18.77 -6.98 2.37
N PRO A 169 -18.39 -7.60 1.23
CA PRO A 169 -18.87 -7.20 -0.08
C PRO A 169 -20.39 -7.39 -0.21
N ARG A 170 -21.03 -6.53 -1.02
CA ARG A 170 -22.45 -6.58 -1.34
C ARG A 170 -22.63 -6.72 -2.86
N GLN A 171 -23.82 -7.11 -3.29
CA GLN A 171 -24.18 -7.13 -4.69
C GLN A 171 -25.05 -5.92 -5.02
N GLY A 172 -24.88 -5.41 -6.22
CA GLY A 172 -25.69 -4.34 -6.76
C GLY A 172 -25.96 -4.54 -8.23
N VAL A 173 -27.01 -3.90 -8.72
CA VAL A 173 -27.39 -3.89 -10.12
C VAL A 173 -27.41 -2.44 -10.58
N VAL A 174 -26.85 -2.19 -11.75
CA VAL A 174 -26.91 -0.86 -12.41
C VAL A 174 -28.34 -0.56 -12.78
N ASP A 175 -28.79 0.62 -12.41
CA ASP A 175 -30.17 1.12 -12.62
C ASP A 175 -30.07 2.52 -13.25
N VAL A 176 -30.12 2.56 -14.58
CA VAL A 176 -30.06 3.78 -15.38
C VAL A 176 -31.17 3.75 -16.44
N ASP A 177 -31.87 4.86 -16.65
CA ASP A 177 -32.96 4.96 -17.62
C ASP A 177 -32.50 4.67 -19.05
N TRP A 178 -31.23 4.98 -19.37
CA TRP A 178 -30.64 4.76 -20.69
C TRP A 178 -29.11 4.80 -20.64
N GLY A 179 -28.45 4.09 -21.56
CA GLY A 179 -27.00 4.13 -21.71
C GLY A 179 -26.25 3.23 -20.73
N TYR A 180 -25.35 3.80 -19.97
CA TYR A 180 -24.43 3.08 -19.07
C TYR A 180 -23.97 3.93 -17.89
N LEU A 181 -23.64 3.28 -16.79
CA LEU A 181 -22.93 3.84 -15.64
C LEU A 181 -21.43 3.81 -15.89
N ASN A 182 -20.76 4.95 -15.73
CA ASN A 182 -19.30 5.01 -15.79
C ASN A 182 -18.67 4.52 -14.48
N ILE A 183 -17.73 3.58 -14.60
CA ILE A 183 -16.82 3.19 -13.52
C ILE A 183 -15.53 3.99 -13.68
N ARG A 184 -15.10 4.68 -12.63
CA ARG A 184 -14.05 5.68 -12.67
C ARG A 184 -12.86 5.31 -11.78
N ALA A 185 -11.68 5.79 -12.13
CA ALA A 185 -10.45 5.55 -11.38
C ALA A 185 -10.45 6.18 -9.96
N ARG A 186 -11.30 7.18 -9.69
CA ARG A 186 -11.44 7.87 -8.41
C ARG A 186 -12.90 8.30 -8.20
N PRO A 187 -13.35 8.54 -6.94
CA PRO A 187 -14.72 8.95 -6.64
C PRO A 187 -14.98 10.42 -7.03
N SER A 188 -14.97 10.71 -8.32
CA SER A 188 -15.19 12.04 -8.89
C SER A 188 -15.70 11.95 -10.32
N THR A 189 -16.63 12.81 -10.67
CA THR A 189 -17.16 12.91 -12.06
C THR A 189 -16.11 13.36 -13.08
N SER A 190 -15.03 14.01 -12.64
CA SER A 190 -13.90 14.42 -13.48
C SER A 190 -12.81 13.34 -13.61
N ALA A 191 -12.89 12.25 -12.84
CA ALA A 191 -11.90 11.18 -12.89
C ALA A 191 -12.03 10.39 -14.21
N PRO A 192 -10.90 9.82 -14.72
CA PRO A 192 -10.93 8.96 -15.91
C PRO A 192 -11.92 7.80 -15.77
N VAL A 193 -12.64 7.53 -16.84
CA VAL A 193 -13.52 6.34 -16.96
C VAL A 193 -12.64 5.14 -17.31
N ILE A 194 -12.74 4.07 -16.52
CA ILE A 194 -11.97 2.84 -16.69
C ILE A 194 -12.81 1.66 -17.17
N ALA A 195 -14.14 1.71 -16.94
CA ALA A 195 -15.11 0.74 -17.47
C ALA A 195 -16.49 1.38 -17.60
N ARG A 196 -17.41 0.68 -18.30
CA ARG A 196 -18.81 1.08 -18.46
C ARG A 196 -19.70 -0.10 -18.20
N ALA A 197 -20.65 0.04 -17.28
CA ALA A 197 -21.62 -0.98 -16.94
C ALA A 197 -23.01 -0.56 -17.46
N TYR A 198 -23.63 -1.38 -18.32
CA TYR A 198 -24.95 -1.10 -18.87
C TYR A 198 -26.05 -1.36 -17.84
N ASP A 199 -27.24 -0.84 -18.12
CA ASP A 199 -28.41 -1.09 -17.30
C ASP A 199 -28.63 -2.60 -17.05
N GLY A 200 -29.00 -2.97 -15.82
CA GLY A 200 -29.15 -4.35 -15.38
C GLY A 200 -27.82 -5.10 -15.11
N ALA A 201 -26.65 -4.50 -15.36
CA ALA A 201 -25.37 -5.13 -15.08
C ALA A 201 -25.14 -5.35 -13.58
N ARG A 202 -24.65 -6.53 -13.20
CA ARG A 202 -24.32 -6.87 -11.80
C ARG A 202 -22.94 -6.36 -11.44
N LEU A 203 -22.84 -5.73 -10.26
CA LEU A 203 -21.61 -5.23 -9.69
C LEU A 203 -21.37 -5.90 -8.33
N THR A 204 -20.11 -6.22 -8.03
CA THR A 204 -19.70 -6.50 -6.64
C THR A 204 -19.26 -5.20 -5.99
N ILE A 205 -20.00 -4.75 -4.96
CA ILE A 205 -19.68 -3.57 -4.18
C ILE A 205 -18.70 -3.96 -3.10
N LEU A 206 -17.48 -3.48 -3.20
CA LEU A 206 -16.39 -3.76 -2.27
C LEU A 206 -16.41 -2.82 -1.06
N ASN A 207 -16.82 -1.54 -1.28
CA ASN A 207 -16.90 -0.52 -0.24
C ASN A 207 -17.74 0.68 -0.71
N GLN A 208 -17.83 1.73 0.14
CA GLN A 208 -18.53 2.98 -0.20
C GLN A 208 -17.81 4.21 0.34
N TRP A 209 -17.94 5.33 -0.37
CA TRP A 209 -17.37 6.61 0.01
C TRP A 209 -18.21 7.77 -0.56
N GLN A 210 -18.83 8.59 0.29
CA GLN A 210 -19.47 9.89 -0.07
C GLN A 210 -20.30 9.87 -1.37
N GLY A 211 -21.26 8.95 -1.49
CA GLY A 211 -22.10 8.83 -2.69
C GLY A 211 -21.46 8.02 -3.85
N TRP A 212 -20.34 7.34 -3.58
CA TRP A 212 -19.68 6.44 -4.51
C TRP A 212 -19.57 5.03 -3.94
N TYR A 213 -19.80 4.02 -4.75
CA TYR A 213 -19.43 2.64 -4.46
C TYR A 213 -18.08 2.33 -5.10
N LEU A 214 -17.15 1.76 -4.32
CA LEU A 214 -16.01 1.04 -4.87
C LEU A 214 -16.55 -0.31 -5.36
N VAL A 215 -16.40 -0.59 -6.64
CA VAL A 215 -16.98 -1.77 -7.28
C VAL A 215 -15.94 -2.58 -8.05
N SER A 216 -16.19 -3.90 -8.13
CA SER A 216 -15.54 -4.79 -9.09
C SER A 216 -16.53 -5.12 -10.18
N PHE A 217 -16.14 -4.91 -11.44
CA PHE A 217 -16.94 -5.18 -12.63
C PHE A 217 -16.02 -5.53 -13.82
N ASP A 218 -16.23 -6.70 -14.41
CA ASP A 218 -15.51 -7.17 -15.61
C ASP A 218 -13.98 -7.03 -15.50
N GLY A 219 -13.43 -7.42 -14.34
CA GLY A 219 -12.01 -7.34 -14.04
C GLY A 219 -11.48 -5.94 -13.68
N ALA A 220 -12.29 -4.89 -13.80
CA ALA A 220 -11.95 -3.55 -13.34
C ALA A 220 -12.37 -3.32 -11.88
N ILE A 221 -11.55 -2.62 -11.11
CA ILE A 221 -11.90 -2.09 -9.79
C ILE A 221 -11.89 -0.58 -9.88
N GLY A 222 -13.00 0.06 -9.50
CA GLY A 222 -13.15 1.51 -9.58
C GLY A 222 -14.41 2.02 -8.91
N TYR A 223 -14.71 3.28 -9.13
CA TYR A 223 -15.78 3.99 -8.43
C TYR A 223 -16.99 4.22 -9.36
N ALA A 224 -18.16 3.79 -8.91
CA ALA A 224 -19.47 4.03 -9.52
C ALA A 224 -20.30 4.96 -8.63
N ASN A 225 -21.02 5.91 -9.19
CA ASN A 225 -21.94 6.76 -8.42
C ASN A 225 -23.07 5.87 -7.86
N SER A 226 -23.30 5.94 -6.54
CA SER A 226 -24.26 5.08 -5.85
C SER A 226 -25.72 5.34 -6.22
N ASP A 227 -26.03 6.54 -6.73
CA ASP A 227 -27.41 6.91 -7.13
C ASP A 227 -27.94 6.07 -8.30
N PHE A 228 -27.03 5.40 -9.03
CA PHE A 228 -27.34 4.58 -10.20
C PHE A 228 -27.10 3.07 -9.94
N VAL A 229 -27.12 2.65 -8.66
CA VAL A 229 -26.91 1.23 -8.29
C VAL A 229 -27.91 0.83 -7.23
N THR A 230 -28.79 -0.11 -7.56
CA THR A 230 -29.73 -0.73 -6.63
C THR A 230 -29.08 -1.94 -5.95
N LEU A 231 -29.12 -1.98 -4.61
CA LEU A 231 -28.60 -3.13 -3.82
C LEU A 231 -29.52 -4.36 -3.96
N VAL A 232 -28.95 -5.56 -4.05
CA VAL A 232 -29.65 -6.83 -4.19
C VAL A 232 -29.12 -7.90 -3.22
#